data_4715b61bd9e73ba3bf5e4acbe7cbca16
#
_entry.id   4715b61bd9e73ba3bf5e4acbe7cbca16
#
_cell.length_a   1.000
_cell.length_b   1.000
_cell.length_c   1.000
_cell.angle_alpha   90.00
_cell.angle_beta   90.00
_cell.angle_gamma   90.00
#
_symmetry.space_group_name_H-M   'P 1'
#
loop_
_entity.id
_entity.type
_entity.pdbx_description
1 polymer ?
#
loop_
_entity_poly.entity_id
_entity_poly.type
_entity_poly.pdbx_seq_one_letter_code
_entity_poly.pdbx_strand_id
1 'polypeptide(L)'
;MKRFVSIAVLALFAAVPLIAQAPKGWMVRADRSTSASDPDGAGTIKFMSMGGTLHAINPQAAVYWNPANTATGNYTVKGTFTLMKPSGHTNYYGIVFGGHDLEGPKQSYLYFLVAQDGTWLIKQREGDSATKDVAPKTPSDAVKKPDAGGKSVNALEVRVQADKIDYVVNGTVVHSTPKTGLTAKPDGIYGIRVNHLLEVQIDGFGASK
;
A
#
# COMPACT_ATOMS: atom_id res chain seq x y z
N MET A 1 -4.29 50.20 51.84
CA MET A 1 -3.47 49.24 51.06
C MET A 1 -4.38 48.11 50.55
N LYS A 2 -4.76 48.13 49.24
CA LYS A 2 -5.61 47.11 48.62
C LYS A 2 -4.70 46.07 47.97
N ARG A 3 -4.76 44.81 48.47
CA ARG A 3 -4.02 43.68 47.90
C ARG A 3 -4.82 43.08 46.76
N PHE A 4 -4.28 43.16 45.52
CA PHE A 4 -4.81 42.43 44.35
C PHE A 4 -4.26 41.00 44.40
N VAL A 5 -5.16 40.01 44.52
CA VAL A 5 -4.83 38.59 44.35
C VAL A 5 -5.06 38.25 42.88
N SER A 6 -3.98 38.04 42.14
CA SER A 6 -4.05 37.54 40.74
C SER A 6 -4.23 36.02 40.79
N ILE A 7 -5.39 35.54 40.34
CA ILE A 7 -5.65 34.13 40.13
C ILE A 7 -5.15 33.77 38.74
N ALA A 8 -4.04 33.04 38.69
CA ALA A 8 -3.56 32.40 37.44
C ALA A 8 -4.41 31.17 37.14
N VAL A 9 -5.25 31.25 36.10
CA VAL A 9 -5.99 30.08 35.61
C VAL A 9 -5.03 29.26 34.74
N LEU A 10 -4.57 28.12 35.32
CA LEU A 10 -3.77 27.14 34.60
C LEU A 10 -4.72 26.32 33.68
N ALA A 11 -4.77 26.60 32.39
CA ALA A 11 -5.51 25.79 31.44
C ALA A 11 -4.77 24.45 31.22
N LEU A 12 -5.25 23.38 31.85
CA LEU A 12 -4.81 22.02 31.55
C LEU A 12 -5.34 21.64 30.17
N PHE A 13 -4.48 21.66 29.16
CA PHE A 13 -4.75 20.99 27.88
C PHE A 13 -4.65 19.47 28.12
N ALA A 14 -5.80 18.81 28.29
CA ALA A 14 -5.87 17.36 28.25
C ALA A 14 -5.53 16.92 26.83
N ALA A 15 -4.33 16.36 26.64
CA ALA A 15 -3.97 15.64 25.40
C ALA A 15 -4.88 14.41 25.29
N VAL A 16 -5.90 14.48 24.44
CA VAL A 16 -6.73 13.32 24.11
C VAL A 16 -5.84 12.33 23.36
N PRO A 17 -5.66 11.09 23.86
CA PRO A 17 -4.86 10.10 23.14
C PRO A 17 -5.51 9.82 21.77
N LEU A 18 -4.74 9.97 20.70
CA LEU A 18 -5.17 9.62 19.35
C LEU A 18 -5.30 8.09 19.28
N ILE A 19 -6.53 7.59 19.43
CA ILE A 19 -6.80 6.14 19.36
C ILE A 19 -6.75 5.72 17.89
N ALA A 20 -5.85 4.80 17.57
CA ALA A 20 -5.78 4.17 16.26
C ALA A 20 -7.06 3.34 16.04
N GLN A 21 -7.76 3.61 14.93
CA GLN A 21 -9.00 2.93 14.57
C GLN A 21 -8.83 2.15 13.27
N ALA A 22 -9.50 0.99 13.17
CA ALA A 22 -9.61 0.29 11.90
C ALA A 22 -10.25 1.22 10.85
N PRO A 23 -9.72 1.31 9.63
CA PRO A 23 -10.28 2.20 8.61
C PRO A 23 -11.71 1.79 8.27
N LYS A 24 -12.64 2.75 8.32
CA LYS A 24 -14.06 2.48 8.03
C LYS A 24 -14.25 1.97 6.60
N GLY A 25 -14.94 0.84 6.46
CA GLY A 25 -15.27 0.24 5.17
C GLY A 25 -14.12 -0.49 4.48
N TRP A 26 -12.93 -0.50 5.08
CA TRP A 26 -11.81 -1.28 4.54
C TRP A 26 -11.92 -2.75 4.92
N MET A 27 -11.53 -3.60 3.98
CA MET A 27 -11.45 -5.03 4.09
C MET A 27 -10.00 -5.50 3.99
N VAL A 28 -9.72 -6.67 4.56
CA VAL A 28 -8.37 -7.25 4.60
C VAL A 28 -8.46 -8.71 4.23
N ARG A 29 -7.62 -9.14 3.29
CA ARG A 29 -7.40 -10.55 2.98
C ARG A 29 -5.95 -10.91 3.21
N ALA A 30 -5.69 -11.81 4.14
CA ALA A 30 -4.38 -12.39 4.35
C ALA A 30 -4.03 -13.35 3.20
N ASP A 31 -2.80 -13.24 2.71
CA ASP A 31 -2.21 -14.09 1.67
C ASP A 31 -1.03 -14.82 2.32
N ARG A 32 -1.35 -15.89 3.07
CA ARG A 32 -0.38 -16.61 3.90
C ARG A 32 0.64 -17.34 3.06
N SER A 33 1.90 -17.30 3.50
CA SER A 33 2.96 -18.07 2.88
C SER A 33 2.71 -19.58 3.07
N THR A 34 2.89 -20.32 1.99
CA THR A 34 2.94 -21.80 2.01
C THR A 34 4.36 -22.33 1.91
N SER A 35 5.37 -21.43 1.87
CA SER A 35 6.78 -21.77 1.73
C SER A 35 7.44 -21.96 3.09
N ALA A 36 8.01 -23.13 3.33
CA ALA A 36 8.79 -23.38 4.54
C ALA A 36 10.11 -22.58 4.58
N SER A 37 10.64 -22.18 3.41
CA SER A 37 11.86 -21.35 3.30
C SER A 37 11.61 -19.86 3.40
N ASP A 38 10.33 -19.44 3.35
CA ASP A 38 9.89 -18.04 3.45
C ASP A 38 8.63 -17.95 4.31
N PRO A 39 8.72 -18.30 5.62
CA PRO A 39 7.57 -18.36 6.49
C PRO A 39 7.05 -16.98 6.87
N ASP A 40 5.77 -16.92 7.16
CA ASP A 40 5.15 -15.75 7.77
C ASP A 40 5.70 -15.50 9.19
N GLY A 41 5.61 -14.24 9.64
CA GLY A 41 5.90 -13.87 11.02
C GLY A 41 4.79 -14.29 11.98
N ALA A 42 5.13 -14.33 13.26
CA ALA A 42 4.16 -14.53 14.34
C ALA A 42 3.29 -13.28 14.56
N GLY A 43 2.03 -13.48 14.96
CA GLY A 43 1.10 -12.42 15.32
C GLY A 43 -0.04 -12.24 14.31
N THR A 44 -0.75 -11.13 14.44
CA THR A 44 -1.91 -10.76 13.62
C THR A 44 -1.63 -9.50 12.81
N ILE A 45 -2.20 -9.43 11.62
CA ILE A 45 -2.20 -8.23 10.80
C ILE A 45 -2.89 -7.11 11.57
N LYS A 46 -2.25 -5.91 11.60
CA LYS A 46 -2.87 -4.69 12.10
C LYS A 46 -2.99 -3.71 10.95
N PHE A 47 -4.21 -3.24 10.71
CA PHE A 47 -4.49 -2.21 9.73
C PHE A 47 -5.36 -1.13 10.35
N MET A 48 -4.86 0.09 10.38
CA MET A 48 -5.48 1.18 11.14
C MET A 48 -5.35 2.52 10.41
N SER A 49 -6.14 3.49 10.82
CA SER A 49 -6.03 4.88 10.36
C SER A 49 -5.77 5.81 11.56
N MET A 50 -4.82 6.72 11.38
CA MET A 50 -4.49 7.77 12.35
C MET A 50 -4.36 9.09 11.60
N GLY A 51 -5.28 10.03 11.86
CA GLY A 51 -5.22 11.36 11.23
C GLY A 51 -5.28 11.34 9.69
N GLY A 52 -5.88 10.31 9.07
CA GLY A 52 -5.96 10.14 7.62
C GLY A 52 -4.85 9.29 7.01
N THR A 53 -3.76 9.03 7.71
CA THR A 53 -2.70 8.08 7.31
C THR A 53 -3.17 6.66 7.57
N LEU A 54 -3.04 5.77 6.58
CA LEU A 54 -3.23 4.34 6.76
C LEU A 54 -1.92 3.71 7.25
N HIS A 55 -2.03 2.72 8.15
CA HIS A 55 -0.87 2.05 8.73
C HIS A 55 -1.10 0.54 8.74
N ALA A 56 -0.21 -0.20 8.09
CA ALA A 56 -0.22 -1.65 8.00
C ALA A 56 1.00 -2.24 8.71
N ILE A 57 0.77 -3.19 9.63
CA ILE A 57 1.80 -4.01 10.28
C ILE A 57 1.50 -5.46 9.91
N ASN A 58 2.37 -6.05 9.12
CA ASN A 58 2.12 -7.28 8.39
C ASN A 58 3.04 -8.43 8.83
N PRO A 59 2.66 -9.28 9.80
CA PRO A 59 3.36 -10.55 9.96
C PRO A 59 3.13 -11.50 8.78
N GLN A 60 1.99 -11.39 8.10
CA GLN A 60 1.61 -12.12 6.89
C GLN A 60 1.38 -11.13 5.73
N ALA A 61 1.57 -11.57 4.49
CA ALA A 61 1.19 -10.74 3.34
C ALA A 61 -0.33 -10.52 3.33
N ALA A 62 -0.75 -9.33 2.88
CA ALA A 62 -2.16 -9.01 2.78
C ALA A 62 -2.49 -8.02 1.66
N VAL A 63 -3.73 -8.09 1.21
CA VAL A 63 -4.38 -7.10 0.37
C VAL A 63 -5.42 -6.35 1.20
N TYR A 64 -5.43 -5.03 1.05
CA TYR A 64 -6.34 -4.11 1.72
C TYR A 64 -7.11 -3.32 0.68
N TRP A 65 -8.43 -3.27 0.81
CA TRP A 65 -9.28 -2.51 -0.11
C TRP A 65 -10.52 -1.99 0.60
N ASN A 66 -11.12 -0.96 0.03
CA ASN A 66 -12.48 -0.56 0.35
C ASN A 66 -13.33 -0.87 -0.89
N PRO A 67 -14.43 -1.62 -0.80
CA PRO A 67 -15.29 -1.93 -1.95
C PRO A 67 -15.83 -0.70 -2.69
N ALA A 68 -15.93 0.45 -2.01
CA ALA A 68 -16.30 1.72 -2.63
C ALA A 68 -15.16 2.36 -3.46
N ASN A 69 -13.93 1.92 -3.29
CA ASN A 69 -12.76 2.42 -4.03
C ASN A 69 -12.68 1.75 -5.41
N THR A 70 -13.43 2.26 -6.37
CA THR A 70 -13.43 1.76 -7.76
C THR A 70 -12.95 2.83 -8.73
N ALA A 71 -12.29 2.41 -9.80
CA ALA A 71 -11.85 3.28 -10.89
C ALA A 71 -12.07 2.62 -12.25
N THR A 72 -12.44 3.41 -13.26
CA THR A 72 -12.75 2.94 -14.62
C THR A 72 -12.33 3.95 -15.67
N GLY A 73 -11.99 3.47 -16.85
CA GLY A 73 -11.58 4.29 -18.00
C GLY A 73 -10.16 4.85 -17.82
N ASN A 74 -10.00 6.17 -17.97
CA ASN A 74 -8.73 6.83 -17.69
C ASN A 74 -8.73 7.31 -16.23
N TYR A 75 -7.72 6.91 -15.46
CA TYR A 75 -7.58 7.28 -14.06
C TYR A 75 -6.14 7.14 -13.56
N THR A 76 -5.85 7.75 -12.42
CA THR A 76 -4.59 7.58 -11.71
C THR A 76 -4.88 7.13 -10.28
N VAL A 77 -4.33 5.98 -9.87
CA VAL A 77 -4.26 5.59 -8.46
C VAL A 77 -2.89 5.95 -7.94
N LYS A 78 -2.83 6.62 -6.78
CA LYS A 78 -1.56 7.04 -6.19
C LYS A 78 -1.58 6.99 -4.66
N GLY A 79 -0.39 7.00 -4.08
CA GLY A 79 -0.17 7.14 -2.64
C GLY A 79 1.31 7.28 -2.32
N THR A 80 1.62 7.87 -1.18
CA THR A 80 2.97 7.94 -0.64
C THR A 80 3.13 6.85 0.41
N PHE A 81 4.05 5.93 0.15
CA PHE A 81 4.32 4.77 0.99
C PHE A 81 5.60 5.01 1.77
N THR A 82 5.50 4.99 3.10
CA THR A 82 6.65 5.04 4.00
C THR A 82 6.87 3.66 4.59
N LEU A 83 7.94 2.98 4.15
CA LEU A 83 8.43 1.79 4.83
C LEU A 83 8.98 2.20 6.19
N MET A 84 8.38 1.70 7.27
CA MET A 84 8.75 2.02 8.65
C MET A 84 9.71 1.00 9.23
N LYS A 85 9.53 -0.26 8.82
CA LYS A 85 10.38 -1.39 9.23
C LYS A 85 10.52 -2.36 8.07
N PRO A 86 11.73 -2.54 7.53
CA PRO A 86 12.03 -3.54 6.52
C PRO A 86 12.07 -4.94 7.14
N SER A 87 11.86 -5.96 6.33
CA SER A 87 12.10 -7.36 6.69
C SER A 87 13.57 -7.75 6.56
N GLY A 88 13.95 -8.92 7.07
CA GLY A 88 15.30 -9.46 6.94
C GLY A 88 15.67 -9.92 5.53
N HIS A 89 14.72 -9.97 4.61
CA HIS A 89 14.89 -10.31 3.19
C HIS A 89 14.02 -9.40 2.32
N THR A 90 14.19 -9.47 0.99
CA THR A 90 13.45 -8.59 0.07
C THR A 90 11.95 -8.86 0.11
N ASN A 91 11.17 -7.88 0.55
CA ASN A 91 9.72 -7.88 0.52
C ASN A 91 9.16 -6.62 -0.11
N TYR A 92 7.91 -6.69 -0.58
CA TYR A 92 7.29 -5.72 -1.47
C TYR A 92 6.03 -5.10 -0.88
N TYR A 93 5.75 -3.85 -1.25
CA TYR A 93 4.54 -3.12 -0.91
C TYR A 93 4.15 -2.16 -2.03
N GLY A 94 2.87 -1.82 -2.15
CA GLY A 94 2.41 -0.85 -3.14
C GLY A 94 0.94 -0.96 -3.49
N ILE A 95 0.63 -0.68 -4.75
CA ILE A 95 -0.71 -0.44 -5.27
C ILE A 95 -1.29 -1.73 -5.88
N VAL A 96 -2.58 -1.99 -5.57
CA VAL A 96 -3.46 -2.94 -6.25
C VAL A 96 -4.46 -2.14 -7.08
N PHE A 97 -4.80 -2.61 -8.28
CA PHE A 97 -5.80 -2.00 -9.16
C PHE A 97 -6.47 -3.06 -10.06
N GLY A 98 -7.59 -2.70 -10.69
CA GLY A 98 -8.35 -3.64 -11.50
C GLY A 98 -8.85 -4.85 -10.71
N GLY A 99 -9.23 -4.64 -9.44
CA GLY A 99 -9.64 -5.69 -8.52
C GLY A 99 -11.07 -6.16 -8.74
N HIS A 100 -11.25 -7.48 -8.77
CA HIS A 100 -12.56 -8.15 -8.84
C HIS A 100 -12.58 -9.34 -7.89
N ASP A 101 -13.73 -9.61 -7.26
CA ASP A 101 -13.95 -10.73 -6.35
C ASP A 101 -12.86 -10.89 -5.26
N LEU A 102 -12.40 -9.78 -4.69
CA LEU A 102 -11.25 -9.78 -3.77
C LEU A 102 -11.47 -10.61 -2.50
N GLU A 103 -12.73 -10.87 -2.12
CA GLU A 103 -13.10 -11.74 -1.00
C GLU A 103 -13.18 -13.22 -1.40
N GLY A 104 -13.52 -13.49 -2.65
CA GLY A 104 -13.82 -14.81 -3.15
C GLY A 104 -12.62 -15.59 -3.66
N PRO A 105 -12.79 -16.88 -3.96
CA PRO A 105 -11.74 -17.73 -4.49
C PRO A 105 -11.33 -17.39 -5.94
N LYS A 106 -12.16 -16.59 -6.64
CA LYS A 106 -11.91 -16.12 -8.01
C LYS A 106 -11.32 -14.71 -8.04
N GLN A 107 -10.69 -14.28 -6.93
CA GLN A 107 -10.04 -12.98 -6.87
C GLN A 107 -9.15 -12.72 -8.08
N SER A 108 -9.23 -11.52 -8.64
CA SER A 108 -8.38 -11.10 -9.76
C SER A 108 -8.00 -9.64 -9.56
N TYR A 109 -6.72 -9.32 -9.72
CA TYR A 109 -6.21 -7.96 -9.64
C TYR A 109 -4.81 -7.85 -10.23
N LEU A 110 -4.47 -6.64 -10.65
CA LEU A 110 -3.11 -6.22 -10.97
C LEU A 110 -2.46 -5.57 -9.75
N TYR A 111 -1.15 -5.69 -9.62
CA TYR A 111 -0.42 -4.99 -8.58
C TYR A 111 0.95 -4.51 -9.04
N PHE A 112 1.28 -3.29 -8.62
CA PHE A 112 2.56 -2.65 -8.81
C PHE A 112 3.19 -2.41 -7.45
N LEU A 113 4.34 -3.03 -7.20
CA LEU A 113 5.00 -3.01 -5.91
C LEU A 113 6.46 -2.58 -6.04
N VAL A 114 6.96 -1.93 -4.98
CA VAL A 114 8.38 -1.62 -4.78
C VAL A 114 8.91 -2.38 -3.58
N ALA A 115 10.22 -2.56 -3.52
CA ALA A 115 10.89 -3.27 -2.44
C ALA A 115 12.02 -2.46 -1.79
N GLN A 116 12.39 -2.88 -0.59
CA GLN A 116 13.47 -2.30 0.20
C GLN A 116 14.86 -2.38 -0.45
N ASP A 117 15.06 -3.27 -1.41
CA ASP A 117 16.33 -3.42 -2.15
C ASP A 117 16.46 -2.49 -3.37
N GLY A 118 15.46 -1.62 -3.61
CA GLY A 118 15.46 -0.68 -4.74
C GLY A 118 14.91 -1.28 -6.03
N THR A 119 14.14 -2.34 -5.93
CA THR A 119 13.49 -2.97 -7.08
C THR A 119 11.98 -2.72 -7.10
N TRP A 120 11.38 -2.91 -8.27
CA TRP A 120 9.94 -2.93 -8.48
C TRP A 120 9.52 -4.18 -9.25
N LEU A 121 8.24 -4.53 -9.21
CA LEU A 121 7.63 -5.58 -10.02
C LEU A 121 6.17 -5.26 -10.32
N ILE A 122 5.64 -5.92 -11.37
CA ILE A 122 4.22 -5.87 -11.73
C ILE A 122 3.75 -7.29 -11.97
N LYS A 123 2.65 -7.68 -11.32
CA LYS A 123 2.05 -9.00 -11.49
C LYS A 123 0.53 -8.92 -11.60
N GLN A 124 -0.05 -9.96 -12.14
CA GLN A 124 -1.47 -10.25 -12.08
C GLN A 124 -1.71 -11.41 -11.11
N ARG A 125 -2.66 -11.25 -10.19
CA ARG A 125 -3.24 -12.33 -9.40
C ARG A 125 -4.47 -12.85 -10.10
N GLU A 126 -4.63 -14.18 -10.16
CA GLU A 126 -5.79 -14.85 -10.71
C GLU A 126 -6.10 -16.08 -9.83
N GLY A 127 -7.17 -15.98 -9.05
CA GLY A 127 -7.50 -16.96 -8.02
C GLY A 127 -6.53 -16.99 -6.84
N ASP A 128 -6.64 -18.03 -6.01
CA ASP A 128 -5.90 -18.12 -4.75
C ASP A 128 -4.42 -18.52 -4.90
N SER A 129 -4.09 -19.24 -5.95
CA SER A 129 -2.77 -19.83 -6.11
C SER A 129 -1.96 -19.32 -7.30
N ALA A 130 -2.58 -18.59 -8.24
CA ALA A 130 -1.91 -18.20 -9.48
C ALA A 130 -1.49 -16.72 -9.49
N THR A 131 -0.20 -16.48 -9.75
CA THR A 131 0.31 -15.16 -10.10
C THR A 131 1.08 -15.26 -11.41
N LYS A 132 0.92 -14.25 -12.28
CA LYS A 132 1.63 -14.15 -13.56
C LYS A 132 2.45 -12.86 -13.57
N ASP A 133 3.67 -12.93 -14.06
CA ASP A 133 4.51 -11.76 -14.23
C ASP A 133 4.03 -10.93 -15.42
N VAL A 134 3.68 -9.68 -15.19
CA VAL A 134 3.50 -8.64 -16.21
C VAL A 134 4.86 -8.02 -16.50
N ALA A 135 5.61 -7.68 -15.46
CA ALA A 135 7.02 -7.31 -15.53
C ALA A 135 7.74 -7.89 -14.31
N PRO A 136 8.87 -8.60 -14.50
CA PRO A 136 9.61 -9.24 -13.43
C PRO A 136 10.27 -8.21 -12.51
N LYS A 137 10.82 -8.69 -11.39
CA LYS A 137 11.66 -7.90 -10.50
C LYS A 137 12.73 -7.15 -11.28
N THR A 138 12.70 -5.81 -11.21
CA THR A 138 13.60 -4.92 -11.96
C THR A 138 14.16 -3.85 -11.03
N PRO A 139 15.48 -3.61 -11.02
CA PRO A 139 16.09 -2.53 -10.25
C PRO A 139 15.79 -1.16 -10.86
N SER A 140 15.70 -0.12 -10.02
CA SER A 140 15.53 1.27 -10.47
C SER A 140 16.04 2.24 -9.41
N ASP A 141 16.82 3.23 -9.85
CA ASP A 141 17.29 4.32 -8.98
C ASP A 141 16.14 5.24 -8.52
N ALA A 142 14.98 5.17 -9.19
CA ALA A 142 13.77 5.86 -8.76
C ALA A 142 13.20 5.30 -7.44
N VAL A 143 13.46 4.02 -7.11
CA VAL A 143 13.01 3.39 -5.87
C VAL A 143 14.01 3.70 -4.76
N LYS A 144 13.60 4.51 -3.78
CA LYS A 144 14.42 4.84 -2.61
C LYS A 144 14.53 3.64 -1.68
N LYS A 145 15.76 3.28 -1.35
CA LYS A 145 16.09 2.25 -0.36
C LYS A 145 16.00 2.81 1.06
N PRO A 146 15.83 1.95 2.08
CA PRO A 146 15.88 2.38 3.47
C PRO A 146 17.17 3.11 3.82
N ASP A 147 17.04 4.16 4.61
CA ASP A 147 18.15 4.88 5.25
C ASP A 147 18.76 4.07 6.41
N ALA A 148 19.72 4.66 7.13
CA ALA A 148 20.35 4.04 8.29
C ALA A 148 19.36 3.73 9.43
N GLY A 149 18.20 4.40 9.48
CA GLY A 149 17.11 4.15 10.41
C GLY A 149 16.13 3.06 9.93
N GLY A 150 16.36 2.47 8.77
CA GLY A 150 15.52 1.44 8.17
C GLY A 150 14.27 1.99 7.46
N LYS A 151 14.18 3.31 7.21
CA LYS A 151 13.00 3.95 6.60
C LYS A 151 13.26 4.37 5.16
N SER A 152 12.23 4.22 4.33
CA SER A 152 12.22 4.81 2.98
C SER A 152 10.84 5.33 2.61
N VAL A 153 10.79 6.41 1.81
CA VAL A 153 9.56 7.02 1.33
C VAL A 153 9.53 6.93 -0.19
N ASN A 154 8.50 6.29 -0.72
CA ASN A 154 8.26 6.16 -2.16
C ASN A 154 6.84 6.60 -2.51
N ALA A 155 6.71 7.62 -3.37
CA ALA A 155 5.45 7.98 -4.00
C ALA A 155 5.22 7.07 -5.20
N LEU A 156 4.10 6.33 -5.19
CA LEU A 156 3.74 5.39 -6.25
C LEU A 156 2.50 5.88 -6.98
N GLU A 157 2.49 5.72 -8.31
CA GLU A 157 1.32 6.00 -9.13
C GLU A 157 1.16 4.91 -10.20
N VAL A 158 -0.09 4.55 -10.48
CA VAL A 158 -0.51 3.77 -11.63
C VAL A 158 -1.42 4.66 -12.46
N ARG A 159 -0.98 5.06 -13.65
CA ARG A 159 -1.72 5.93 -14.56
C ARG A 159 -2.31 5.10 -15.70
N VAL A 160 -3.61 4.83 -15.62
CA VAL A 160 -4.35 4.11 -16.67
C VAL A 160 -4.83 5.12 -17.69
N GLN A 161 -4.39 4.94 -18.93
CA GLN A 161 -4.72 5.78 -20.09
C GLN A 161 -5.58 5.00 -21.10
N ALA A 162 -5.88 5.57 -22.25
CA ALA A 162 -6.73 4.94 -23.25
C ALA A 162 -6.14 3.60 -23.76
N ASP A 163 -4.84 3.57 -24.05
CA ASP A 163 -4.13 2.48 -24.73
C ASP A 163 -3.02 1.84 -23.91
N LYS A 164 -2.59 2.49 -22.81
CA LYS A 164 -1.47 2.04 -21.98
C LYS A 164 -1.69 2.30 -20.49
N ILE A 165 -0.81 1.70 -19.69
CA ILE A 165 -0.69 1.93 -18.25
C ILE A 165 0.76 2.32 -17.97
N ASP A 166 0.97 3.49 -17.36
CA ASP A 166 2.27 3.93 -16.87
C ASP A 166 2.41 3.66 -15.38
N TYR A 167 3.56 3.11 -14.99
CA TYR A 167 3.92 2.81 -13.59
C TYR A 167 5.00 3.80 -13.15
N VAL A 168 4.71 4.54 -12.09
CA VAL A 168 5.51 5.69 -11.68
C VAL A 168 6.01 5.54 -10.25
N VAL A 169 7.29 5.79 -10.04
CA VAL A 169 7.92 5.87 -8.71
C VAL A 169 8.60 7.22 -8.58
N ASN A 170 8.24 7.98 -7.55
CA ASN A 170 8.83 9.29 -7.23
C ASN A 170 8.87 10.25 -8.44
N GLY A 171 7.79 10.26 -9.23
CA GLY A 171 7.64 11.09 -10.43
C GLY A 171 8.29 10.52 -11.71
N THR A 172 9.07 9.43 -11.61
CA THR A 172 9.71 8.79 -12.77
C THR A 172 8.85 7.62 -13.27
N VAL A 173 8.52 7.59 -14.57
CA VAL A 173 7.90 6.42 -15.22
C VAL A 173 8.95 5.32 -15.27
N VAL A 174 8.79 4.25 -14.49
CA VAL A 174 9.72 3.12 -14.43
C VAL A 174 9.37 2.02 -15.43
N HIS A 175 8.09 1.96 -15.83
CA HIS A 175 7.61 1.01 -16.83
C HIS A 175 6.31 1.48 -17.47
N SER A 176 6.01 0.96 -18.68
CA SER A 176 4.72 1.14 -19.36
C SER A 176 4.29 -0.17 -19.98
N THR A 177 3.00 -0.48 -19.94
CA THR A 177 2.42 -1.64 -20.62
C THR A 177 1.27 -1.20 -21.51
N PRO A 178 1.05 -1.85 -22.68
CA PRO A 178 -0.19 -1.68 -23.43
C PRO A 178 -1.36 -2.28 -22.62
N LYS A 179 -2.59 -1.83 -22.86
CA LYS A 179 -3.81 -2.42 -22.28
C LYS A 179 -4.24 -3.67 -23.03
N THR A 180 -3.35 -4.68 -23.07
CA THR A 180 -3.56 -5.95 -23.77
C THR A 180 -3.07 -7.12 -22.92
N GLY A 181 -3.49 -8.35 -23.23
CA GLY A 181 -3.05 -9.54 -22.48
C GLY A 181 -3.39 -9.45 -21.00
N LEU A 182 -2.40 -9.58 -20.11
CA LEU A 182 -2.60 -9.57 -18.66
C LEU A 182 -3.08 -8.20 -18.13
N THR A 183 -2.84 -7.11 -18.86
CA THR A 183 -3.19 -5.73 -18.49
C THR A 183 -4.43 -5.19 -19.21
N ALA A 184 -5.17 -6.04 -19.93
CA ALA A 184 -6.32 -5.65 -20.75
C ALA A 184 -7.51 -5.10 -19.93
N LYS A 185 -7.62 -5.49 -18.66
CA LYS A 185 -8.77 -5.15 -17.79
C LYS A 185 -8.31 -4.46 -16.50
N PRO A 186 -7.84 -3.21 -16.56
CA PRO A 186 -7.36 -2.48 -15.37
C PRO A 186 -8.49 -1.85 -14.55
N ASP A 187 -9.73 -1.84 -15.03
CA ASP A 187 -10.89 -1.27 -14.34
C ASP A 187 -11.31 -2.14 -13.16
N GLY A 188 -11.77 -1.52 -12.08
CA GLY A 188 -12.26 -2.25 -10.90
C GLY A 188 -11.86 -1.60 -9.58
N ILE A 189 -11.80 -2.42 -8.53
CA ILE A 189 -11.41 -1.99 -7.18
C ILE A 189 -9.91 -1.69 -7.16
N TYR A 190 -9.51 -0.58 -6.50
CA TYR A 190 -8.12 -0.32 -6.16
C TYR A 190 -7.87 -0.41 -4.66
N GLY A 191 -6.66 -0.78 -4.30
CA GLY A 191 -6.27 -1.06 -2.94
C GLY A 191 -4.76 -1.08 -2.74
N ILE A 192 -4.34 -1.68 -1.65
CA ILE A 192 -2.96 -1.73 -1.20
C ILE A 192 -2.57 -3.20 -1.02
N ARG A 193 -1.33 -3.55 -1.39
CA ARG A 193 -0.71 -4.81 -1.01
C ARG A 193 0.54 -4.54 -0.19
N VAL A 194 0.67 -5.25 0.92
CA VAL A 194 1.88 -5.25 1.75
C VAL A 194 2.26 -6.70 2.01
N ASN A 195 3.48 -7.06 1.66
CA ASN A 195 3.99 -8.41 1.91
C ASN A 195 4.32 -8.61 3.39
N HIS A 196 4.67 -9.83 3.78
CA HIS A 196 4.91 -10.20 5.16
C HIS A 196 6.16 -9.52 5.75
N LEU A 197 6.24 -9.48 7.08
CA LEU A 197 7.35 -8.93 7.86
C LEU A 197 7.65 -7.44 7.57
N LEU A 198 6.68 -6.70 7.05
CA LEU A 198 6.79 -5.26 6.77
C LEU A 198 5.89 -4.44 7.69
N GLU A 199 6.33 -3.21 7.94
CA GLU A 199 5.53 -2.14 8.53
C GLU A 199 5.54 -0.94 7.59
N VAL A 200 4.35 -0.52 7.11
CA VAL A 200 4.20 0.52 6.07
C VAL A 200 3.11 1.52 6.46
N GLN A 201 3.42 2.81 6.36
CA GLN A 201 2.43 3.89 6.41
C GLN A 201 2.12 4.36 5.00
N ILE A 202 0.86 4.75 4.76
CA ILE A 202 0.40 5.18 3.45
C ILE A 202 -0.41 6.46 3.59
N ASP A 203 0.06 7.52 2.93
CA ASP A 203 -0.55 8.84 2.91
C ASP A 203 -1.11 9.18 1.54
N GLY A 204 -2.22 9.94 1.52
CA GLY A 204 -2.82 10.44 0.28
C GLY A 204 -3.24 9.36 -0.71
N PHE A 205 -3.60 8.14 -0.22
CA PHE A 205 -4.01 7.05 -1.08
C PHE A 205 -5.39 7.28 -1.67
N GLY A 206 -5.49 7.23 -2.99
CA GLY A 206 -6.74 7.44 -3.69
C GLY A 206 -6.60 7.42 -5.21
N ALA A 207 -7.76 7.55 -5.89
CA ALA A 207 -7.82 7.68 -7.33
C ALA A 207 -8.32 9.08 -7.74
N SER A 208 -7.86 9.54 -8.91
CA SER A 208 -8.34 10.74 -9.61
C SER A 208 -8.51 10.46 -11.10
N LYS A 209 -9.37 11.24 -11.75
CA LYS A 209 -9.50 11.28 -13.23
C LYS A 209 -8.59 12.32 -13.83
#